data_f9f3a4536af7e7b21a6c000ea96ea9ba
#
_entry.id   f9f3a4536af7e7b21a6c000ea96ea9ba
#
_cell.length_a   1.000
_cell.length_b   1.000
_cell.length_c   1.000
_cell.angle_alpha   90.00
_cell.angle_beta   90.00
_cell.angle_gamma   90.00
#
_symmetry.space_group_name_H-M   'P 1'
#
loop_
_entity.id
_entity.type
_entity.pdbx_description
1 polymer ?
#
loop_
_entity_poly.entity_id
_entity_poly.type
_entity_poly.pdbx_seq_one_letter_code
_entity_poly.pdbx_strand_id
1 'polypeptide(L)'
;VKIRPVEKKDAAAILALIKGKAEFDGCLSSLHATENDIAEAFFGSQPKACALVAEVDQQVIGIATYYNIYSTFISKPGIWLDDLFVFSQYRKMGIGKALMKELCAIATKNNCGRIDWIVARDNASGRAFYQSMGASIFEEVRHSRLDVAAIKNLASQPA
;
A
#
# COMPACT_ATOMS: atom_id res chain seq x y z
N VAL A 1 1.02 5.62 20.00
CA VAL A 1 0.54 5.22 18.66
C VAL A 1 0.15 3.75 18.69
N LYS A 2 -1.06 3.43 18.29
CA LYS A 2 -1.57 2.07 18.15
C LYS A 2 -1.59 1.69 16.67
N ILE A 3 -0.95 0.57 16.31
CA ILE A 3 -1.06 -0.01 14.98
C ILE A 3 -2.08 -1.14 15.05
N ARG A 4 -3.06 -1.15 14.15
CA ARG A 4 -4.12 -2.16 14.10
C ARG A 4 -4.62 -2.40 12.67
N PRO A 5 -5.23 -3.55 12.39
CA PRO A 5 -6.03 -3.73 11.18
C PRO A 5 -7.13 -2.69 11.09
N VAL A 6 -7.53 -2.37 9.85
CA VAL A 6 -8.67 -1.48 9.58
C VAL A 6 -9.99 -2.11 10.02
N GLU A 7 -10.93 -1.27 10.40
CA GLU A 7 -12.31 -1.61 10.73
C GLU A 7 -13.26 -0.85 9.80
N LYS A 8 -14.49 -1.33 9.64
CA LYS A 8 -15.47 -0.72 8.73
C LYS A 8 -15.72 0.79 9.01
N LYS A 9 -15.62 1.20 10.27
CA LYS A 9 -15.75 2.62 10.68
C LYS A 9 -14.63 3.51 10.15
N ASP A 10 -13.51 2.93 9.68
CA ASP A 10 -12.35 3.68 9.20
C ASP A 10 -12.47 4.07 7.72
N ALA A 11 -13.52 3.69 6.98
CA ALA A 11 -13.63 3.88 5.54
C ALA A 11 -13.37 5.33 5.09
N ALA A 12 -13.97 6.31 5.77
CA ALA A 12 -13.74 7.71 5.49
C ALA A 12 -12.29 8.15 5.77
N ALA A 13 -11.69 7.66 6.86
CA ALA A 13 -10.31 7.96 7.21
C ALA A 13 -9.31 7.33 6.22
N ILE A 14 -9.59 6.10 5.77
CA ILE A 14 -8.82 5.41 4.71
C ILE A 14 -8.83 6.26 3.44
N LEU A 15 -10.00 6.70 2.98
CA LEU A 15 -10.12 7.54 1.79
C LEU A 15 -9.33 8.86 1.94
N ALA A 16 -9.40 9.49 3.10
CA ALA A 16 -8.65 10.73 3.37
C ALA A 16 -7.13 10.50 3.31
N LEU A 17 -6.64 9.37 3.82
CA LEU A 17 -5.21 9.01 3.76
C LEU A 17 -4.75 8.66 2.35
N ILE A 18 -5.56 7.92 1.58
CA ILE A 18 -5.29 7.61 0.16
C ILE A 18 -5.25 8.91 -0.65
N LYS A 19 -6.18 9.84 -0.39
CA LYS A 19 -6.17 11.18 -1.01
C LYS A 19 -4.89 11.94 -0.68
N GLY A 20 -4.50 11.99 0.58
CA GLY A 20 -3.25 12.62 1.01
C GLY A 20 -2.00 11.99 0.38
N LYS A 21 -2.02 10.67 0.16
CA LYS A 21 -0.97 9.95 -0.57
C LYS A 21 -0.94 10.36 -2.05
N ALA A 22 -2.10 10.41 -2.72
CA ALA A 22 -2.21 10.82 -4.11
C ALA A 22 -1.77 12.28 -4.33
N GLU A 23 -2.07 13.17 -3.39
CA GLU A 23 -1.56 14.55 -3.38
C GLU A 23 -0.02 14.58 -3.23
N PHE A 24 0.52 13.80 -2.30
CA PHE A 24 1.96 13.70 -2.09
C PHE A 24 2.71 13.16 -3.32
N ASP A 25 2.13 12.19 -4.03
CA ASP A 25 2.69 11.62 -5.25
C ASP A 25 2.43 12.46 -6.52
N GLY A 26 1.65 13.55 -6.42
CA GLY A 26 1.30 14.40 -7.56
C GLY A 26 0.33 13.73 -8.55
N CYS A 27 -0.43 12.73 -8.13
CA CYS A 27 -1.36 11.97 -8.97
C CYS A 27 -2.84 12.05 -8.52
N LEU A 28 -3.22 13.14 -7.85
CA LEU A 28 -4.58 13.32 -7.34
C LEU A 28 -5.66 13.19 -8.42
N SER A 29 -5.37 13.61 -9.66
CA SER A 29 -6.29 13.47 -10.80
C SER A 29 -6.61 12.01 -11.17
N SER A 30 -5.80 11.07 -10.72
CA SER A 30 -6.00 9.62 -10.91
C SER A 30 -6.85 8.98 -9.80
N LEU A 31 -7.18 9.72 -8.74
CA LEU A 31 -8.00 9.23 -7.65
C LEU A 31 -9.49 9.32 -8.00
N HIS A 32 -10.12 8.17 -8.18
CA HIS A 32 -11.55 8.05 -8.48
C HIS A 32 -12.33 7.32 -7.38
N ALA A 33 -11.63 6.79 -6.36
CA ALA A 33 -12.26 6.03 -5.28
C ALA A 33 -13.19 6.89 -4.45
N THR A 34 -14.36 6.33 -4.12
CA THR A 34 -15.31 6.87 -3.15
C THR A 34 -15.21 6.12 -1.83
N GLU A 35 -15.84 6.64 -0.77
CA GLU A 35 -15.92 5.93 0.51
C GLU A 35 -16.61 4.56 0.38
N ASN A 36 -17.62 4.46 -0.50
CA ASN A 36 -18.31 3.20 -0.77
C ASN A 36 -17.39 2.20 -1.47
N ASP A 37 -16.56 2.64 -2.42
CA ASP A 37 -15.55 1.77 -3.07
C ASP A 37 -14.53 1.25 -2.05
N ILE A 38 -14.10 2.11 -1.12
CA ILE A 38 -13.21 1.71 -0.02
C ILE A 38 -13.90 0.68 0.88
N ALA A 39 -15.17 0.94 1.27
CA ALA A 39 -15.92 0.02 2.12
C ALA A 39 -16.06 -1.37 1.45
N GLU A 40 -16.36 -1.42 0.16
CA GLU A 40 -16.47 -2.69 -0.57
C GLU A 40 -15.12 -3.38 -0.75
N ALA A 41 -14.06 -2.63 -1.08
CA ALA A 41 -12.73 -3.19 -1.31
C ALA A 41 -12.11 -3.82 -0.06
N PHE A 42 -12.32 -3.23 1.11
CA PHE A 42 -11.71 -3.68 2.36
C PHE A 42 -12.64 -4.53 3.24
N PHE A 43 -13.98 -4.38 3.13
CA PHE A 43 -14.94 -4.96 4.06
C PHE A 43 -16.11 -5.66 3.37
N GLY A 44 -16.13 -5.71 2.04
CA GLY A 44 -17.15 -6.42 1.26
C GLY A 44 -17.12 -7.94 1.49
N SER A 45 -18.00 -8.66 0.83
CA SER A 45 -18.10 -10.12 0.95
C SER A 45 -16.84 -10.86 0.46
N GLN A 46 -16.09 -10.24 -0.44
CA GLN A 46 -14.80 -10.73 -0.96
C GLN A 46 -13.78 -9.57 -0.94
N PRO A 47 -13.17 -9.28 0.21
CA PRO A 47 -12.20 -8.20 0.33
C PRO A 47 -11.05 -8.37 -0.66
N LYS A 48 -10.70 -7.29 -1.36
CA LYS A 48 -9.65 -7.28 -2.39
C LYS A 48 -8.33 -6.71 -1.87
N ALA A 49 -8.40 -5.97 -0.78
CA ALA A 49 -7.25 -5.33 -0.15
C ALA A 49 -7.31 -5.48 1.37
N CYS A 50 -6.15 -5.38 1.99
CA CYS A 50 -5.98 -5.32 3.43
C CYS A 50 -5.31 -4.01 3.81
N ALA A 51 -5.48 -3.56 5.03
CA ALA A 51 -4.73 -2.42 5.53
C ALA A 51 -4.46 -2.49 7.03
N LEU A 52 -3.38 -1.83 7.41
CA LEU A 52 -3.07 -1.44 8.78
C LEU A 52 -3.22 0.07 8.92
N VAL A 53 -3.71 0.52 10.04
CA VAL A 53 -3.75 1.95 10.38
C VAL A 53 -2.93 2.25 11.62
N ALA A 54 -2.39 3.46 11.65
CA ALA A 54 -1.81 4.06 12.84
C ALA A 54 -2.83 5.00 13.46
N GLU A 55 -3.15 4.77 14.73
CA GLU A 55 -4.14 5.53 15.49
C GLU A 55 -3.48 6.22 16.69
N VAL A 56 -3.80 7.50 16.88
CA VAL A 56 -3.43 8.32 18.05
C VAL A 56 -4.69 9.03 18.51
N ASP A 57 -5.03 8.92 19.79
CA ASP A 57 -6.19 9.57 20.39
C ASP A 57 -7.49 9.37 19.59
N GLN A 58 -7.71 8.12 19.15
CA GLN A 58 -8.83 7.67 18.31
C GLN A 58 -8.86 8.27 16.88
N GLN A 59 -7.84 9.01 16.50
CA GLN A 59 -7.69 9.54 15.16
C GLN A 59 -6.76 8.64 14.33
N VAL A 60 -7.20 8.23 13.15
CA VAL A 60 -6.40 7.49 12.18
C VAL A 60 -5.52 8.49 11.42
N ILE A 61 -4.20 8.33 11.55
CA ILE A 61 -3.20 9.30 11.07
C ILE A 61 -2.20 8.74 10.07
N GLY A 62 -2.22 7.45 9.84
CA GLY A 62 -1.36 6.77 8.88
C GLY A 62 -1.93 5.44 8.45
N ILE A 63 -1.49 4.95 7.30
CA ILE A 63 -1.99 3.73 6.68
C ILE A 63 -0.87 2.97 5.96
N ALA A 64 -1.00 1.64 5.94
CA ALA A 64 -0.31 0.74 5.02
C ALA A 64 -1.36 -0.15 4.35
N THR A 65 -1.62 0.04 3.04
CA THR A 65 -2.49 -0.83 2.25
C THR A 65 -1.68 -1.91 1.57
N TYR A 66 -2.21 -3.14 1.52
CA TYR A 66 -1.48 -4.26 0.95
C TYR A 66 -2.40 -5.37 0.45
N TYR A 67 -1.86 -6.21 -0.42
CA TYR A 67 -2.51 -7.45 -0.86
C TYR A 67 -1.57 -8.64 -0.83
N ASN A 68 -2.16 -9.82 -0.74
CA ASN A 68 -1.41 -11.07 -0.83
C ASN A 68 -1.06 -11.36 -2.28
N ILE A 69 0.18 -11.74 -2.51
CA ILE A 69 0.71 -12.24 -3.78
C ILE A 69 1.31 -13.62 -3.58
N TYR A 70 1.62 -14.30 -4.67
CA TYR A 70 2.34 -15.56 -4.64
C TYR A 70 3.53 -15.53 -5.61
N SER A 71 4.69 -15.96 -5.15
CA SER A 71 5.87 -16.08 -5.99
C SER A 71 6.07 -17.52 -6.42
N THR A 72 5.90 -17.79 -7.72
CA THR A 72 6.16 -19.12 -8.30
C THR A 72 7.63 -19.51 -8.24
N PHE A 73 8.57 -18.55 -8.22
CA PHE A 73 10.00 -18.83 -8.18
C PHE A 73 10.46 -19.40 -6.84
N ILE A 74 9.99 -18.82 -5.74
CA ILE A 74 10.36 -19.27 -4.40
C ILE A 74 9.28 -20.14 -3.75
N SER A 75 8.17 -20.40 -4.47
CA SER A 75 7.01 -21.18 -4.01
C SER A 75 6.51 -20.74 -2.63
N LYS A 76 6.37 -19.43 -2.43
CA LYS A 76 5.89 -18.84 -1.17
C LYS A 76 4.89 -17.72 -1.41
N PRO A 77 3.96 -17.52 -0.47
CA PRO A 77 3.18 -16.29 -0.45
C PRO A 77 4.09 -15.08 -0.24
N GLY A 78 3.61 -13.93 -0.57
CA GLY A 78 4.25 -12.65 -0.36
C GLY A 78 3.21 -11.56 -0.13
N ILE A 79 3.68 -10.36 0.14
CA ILE A 79 2.84 -9.19 0.30
C ILE A 79 3.28 -8.15 -0.74
N TRP A 80 2.30 -7.55 -1.43
CA TRP A 80 2.49 -6.31 -2.15
C TRP A 80 2.01 -5.15 -1.28
N LEU A 81 2.91 -4.28 -0.86
CA LEU A 81 2.57 -3.04 -0.19
C LEU A 81 2.24 -1.99 -1.27
N ASP A 82 1.00 -1.53 -1.29
CA ASP A 82 0.53 -0.56 -2.28
C ASP A 82 0.78 0.88 -1.82
N ASP A 83 0.23 1.23 -0.66
CA ASP A 83 0.43 2.55 -0.06
C ASP A 83 1.05 2.45 1.32
N LEU A 84 2.01 3.31 1.60
CA LEU A 84 2.47 3.64 2.94
C LEU A 84 2.44 5.15 3.10
N PHE A 85 1.55 5.65 3.93
CA PHE A 85 1.37 7.08 4.10
C PHE A 85 1.11 7.45 5.56
N VAL A 86 1.67 8.58 5.97
CA VAL A 86 1.43 9.23 7.27
C VAL A 86 1.25 10.71 7.00
N PHE A 87 0.22 11.33 7.58
CA PHE A 87 0.00 12.77 7.46
C PHE A 87 1.25 13.54 7.88
N SER A 88 1.55 14.63 7.18
CA SER A 88 2.82 15.37 7.29
C SER A 88 3.16 15.78 8.71
N GLN A 89 2.17 16.23 9.49
CA GLN A 89 2.33 16.66 10.88
C GLN A 89 2.71 15.54 11.86
N TYR A 90 2.55 14.26 11.45
CA TYR A 90 2.89 13.08 12.26
C TYR A 90 4.12 12.34 11.72
N ARG A 91 4.79 12.88 10.69
CA ARG A 91 6.02 12.27 10.15
C ARG A 91 7.20 12.44 11.10
N LYS A 92 8.24 11.63 10.88
CA LYS A 92 9.47 11.58 11.69
C LYS A 92 9.26 11.16 13.17
N MET A 93 8.06 10.67 13.52
CA MET A 93 7.73 10.13 14.83
C MET A 93 7.79 8.57 14.88
N GLY A 94 8.40 7.94 13.89
CA GLY A 94 8.55 6.48 13.83
C GLY A 94 7.31 5.73 13.35
N ILE A 95 6.21 6.40 13.00
CA ILE A 95 4.91 5.78 12.67
C ILE A 95 5.01 4.91 11.41
N GLY A 96 5.64 5.39 10.36
CA GLY A 96 5.86 4.59 9.14
C GLY A 96 6.66 3.32 9.42
N LYS A 97 7.67 3.40 10.29
CA LYS A 97 8.44 2.23 10.72
C LYS A 97 7.60 1.27 11.55
N ALA A 98 6.69 1.77 12.39
CA ALA A 98 5.78 0.93 13.18
C ALA A 98 4.79 0.19 12.28
N LEU A 99 4.22 0.84 11.26
CA LEU A 99 3.38 0.20 10.24
C LEU A 99 4.13 -0.91 9.51
N MET A 100 5.36 -0.63 9.04
CA MET A 100 6.19 -1.63 8.37
C MET A 100 6.56 -2.81 9.28
N LYS A 101 6.84 -2.55 10.55
CA LYS A 101 7.14 -3.60 11.54
C LYS A 101 5.95 -4.55 11.70
N GLU A 102 4.74 -4.02 11.81
CA GLU A 102 3.51 -4.83 11.92
C GLU A 102 3.26 -5.62 10.64
N LEU A 103 3.46 -5.01 9.46
CA LEU A 103 3.36 -5.71 8.18
C LEU A 103 4.37 -6.86 8.07
N CYS A 104 5.59 -6.67 8.56
CA CYS A 104 6.60 -7.73 8.65
C CYS A 104 6.18 -8.86 9.60
N ALA A 105 5.51 -8.53 10.72
CA ALA A 105 4.99 -9.53 11.63
C ALA A 105 3.88 -10.38 10.95
N ILE A 106 2.98 -9.75 10.19
CA ILE A 106 1.98 -10.44 9.37
C ILE A 106 2.64 -11.33 8.33
N ALA A 107 3.65 -10.81 7.61
CA ALA A 107 4.38 -11.59 6.61
C ALA A 107 5.06 -12.82 7.23
N THR A 108 5.68 -12.67 8.38
CA THR A 108 6.33 -13.77 9.12
C THR A 108 5.31 -14.83 9.53
N LYS A 109 4.18 -14.40 10.12
CA LYS A 109 3.10 -15.30 10.53
C LYS A 109 2.53 -16.12 9.37
N ASN A 110 2.45 -15.51 8.18
CA ASN A 110 1.93 -16.13 6.96
C ASN A 110 3.00 -16.85 6.13
N ASN A 111 4.21 -17.03 6.67
CA ASN A 111 5.35 -17.66 5.97
C ASN A 111 5.65 -17.02 4.61
N CYS A 112 5.47 -15.70 4.49
CA CYS A 112 5.79 -14.96 3.27
C CYS A 112 7.28 -14.97 2.99
N GLY A 113 7.64 -15.07 1.72
CA GLY A 113 9.03 -15.04 1.28
C GLY A 113 9.54 -13.61 1.03
N ARG A 114 8.65 -12.63 0.86
CA ARG A 114 9.01 -11.23 0.59
C ARG A 114 7.84 -10.28 0.80
N ILE A 115 8.19 -9.01 0.90
CA ILE A 115 7.26 -7.87 0.77
C ILE A 115 7.83 -6.99 -0.34
N ASP A 116 7.08 -6.75 -1.39
CA ASP A 116 7.47 -5.92 -2.53
C ASP A 116 6.63 -4.64 -2.59
N TRP A 117 7.22 -3.56 -3.09
CA TRP A 117 6.55 -2.28 -3.37
C TRP A 117 7.31 -1.48 -4.42
N ILE A 118 6.72 -0.37 -4.84
CA ILE A 118 7.37 0.59 -5.72
C ILE A 118 7.71 1.87 -4.95
N VAL A 119 8.89 2.41 -5.18
CA VAL A 119 9.28 3.74 -4.71
C VAL A 119 9.75 4.57 -5.89
N ALA A 120 9.23 5.80 -6.03
CA ALA A 120 9.63 6.68 -7.11
C ALA A 120 11.13 6.99 -7.03
N ARG A 121 11.78 7.09 -8.19
CA ARG A 121 13.24 7.31 -8.30
C ARG A 121 13.66 8.59 -7.59
N ASP A 122 12.88 9.65 -7.71
CA ASP A 122 13.10 10.98 -7.15
C ASP A 122 12.64 11.13 -5.69
N ASN A 123 11.94 10.14 -5.13
CA ASN A 123 11.57 10.11 -3.72
C ASN A 123 12.77 9.71 -2.85
N ALA A 124 13.76 10.61 -2.73
CA ALA A 124 14.99 10.35 -1.98
C ALA A 124 14.72 10.01 -0.50
N SER A 125 13.75 10.69 0.12
CA SER A 125 13.39 10.45 1.52
C SER A 125 12.75 9.08 1.76
N GLY A 126 11.87 8.64 0.84
CA GLY A 126 11.26 7.30 0.88
C GLY A 126 12.31 6.21 0.65
N ARG A 127 13.20 6.40 -0.31
CA ARG A 127 14.30 5.47 -0.59
C ARG A 127 15.21 5.29 0.64
N ALA A 128 15.67 6.38 1.23
CA ALA A 128 16.48 6.35 2.45
C ALA A 128 15.75 5.68 3.62
N PHE A 129 14.45 5.96 3.78
CA PHE A 129 13.60 5.34 4.79
C PHE A 129 13.58 3.81 4.63
N TYR A 130 13.29 3.29 3.43
CA TYR A 130 13.24 1.86 3.18
C TYR A 130 14.60 1.19 3.32
N GLN A 131 15.68 1.80 2.81
CA GLN A 131 17.04 1.30 2.95
C GLN A 131 17.47 1.22 4.44
N SER A 132 17.03 2.17 5.27
CA SER A 132 17.32 2.16 6.72
C SER A 132 16.70 0.95 7.45
N MET A 133 15.73 0.27 6.83
CA MET A 133 15.10 -0.95 7.35
C MET A 133 15.65 -2.23 6.69
N GLY A 134 16.66 -2.12 5.83
CA GLY A 134 17.29 -3.26 5.16
C GLY A 134 16.65 -3.61 3.81
N ALA A 135 15.80 -2.75 3.24
CA ALA A 135 15.24 -3.00 1.91
C ALA A 135 16.27 -2.81 0.81
N SER A 136 16.26 -3.71 -0.18
CA SER A 136 17.00 -3.58 -1.43
C SER A 136 16.16 -2.79 -2.44
N ILE A 137 16.79 -1.88 -3.19
CA ILE A 137 16.16 -1.14 -4.28
C ILE A 137 16.79 -1.62 -5.59
N PHE A 138 15.96 -2.13 -6.50
CA PHE A 138 16.38 -2.68 -7.79
C PHE A 138 16.26 -1.61 -8.88
N GLU A 139 17.35 -0.93 -9.21
CA GLU A 139 17.38 0.19 -10.16
C GLU A 139 17.17 -0.25 -11.63
N GLU A 140 17.50 -1.49 -11.95
CA GLU A 140 17.38 -2.10 -13.28
C GLU A 140 15.95 -2.53 -13.64
N VAL A 141 15.05 -2.63 -12.67
CA VAL A 141 13.65 -3.03 -12.89
C VAL A 141 12.81 -1.82 -13.29
N ARG A 142 11.89 -2.02 -14.22
CA ARG A 142 10.92 -1.01 -14.66
C ARG A 142 9.49 -1.46 -14.39
N HIS A 143 8.72 -0.59 -13.74
CA HIS A 143 7.28 -0.79 -13.62
C HIS A 143 6.62 -0.61 -14.99
N SER A 144 5.82 -1.59 -15.40
CA SER A 144 5.11 -1.58 -16.66
C SER A 144 3.61 -1.76 -16.41
N ARG A 145 2.77 -1.09 -17.20
CA ARG A 145 1.32 -1.08 -17.04
C ARG A 145 0.62 -1.08 -18.39
N LEU A 146 -0.43 -1.87 -18.49
CA LEU A 146 -1.47 -1.67 -19.49
C LEU A 146 -2.64 -0.97 -18.79
N ASP A 147 -3.06 0.18 -19.30
CA ASP A 147 -4.27 0.84 -18.83
C ASP A 147 -5.54 0.16 -19.38
N VAL A 148 -6.72 0.65 -18.96
CA VAL A 148 -8.02 0.06 -19.35
C VAL A 148 -8.19 0.03 -20.87
N ALA A 149 -7.76 1.07 -21.58
CA ALA A 149 -7.88 1.14 -23.05
C ALA A 149 -6.96 0.12 -23.73
N ALA A 150 -5.70 0.04 -23.29
CA ALA A 150 -4.74 -0.93 -23.80
C ALA A 150 -5.16 -2.39 -23.53
N ILE A 151 -5.70 -2.68 -22.33
CA ILE A 151 -6.24 -4.01 -21.98
C ILE A 151 -7.36 -4.39 -22.93
N LYS A 152 -8.36 -3.52 -23.13
CA LYS A 152 -9.50 -3.80 -24.02
C LYS A 152 -9.07 -3.99 -25.48
N ASN A 153 -8.16 -3.12 -25.95
CA ASN A 153 -7.64 -3.20 -27.31
C ASN A 153 -6.91 -4.54 -27.56
N LEU A 154 -6.00 -4.91 -26.66
CA LEU A 154 -5.28 -6.18 -26.82
C LEU A 154 -6.20 -7.40 -26.73
N ALA A 155 -7.17 -7.40 -25.83
CA ALA A 155 -8.13 -8.51 -25.68
C ALA A 155 -9.04 -8.71 -26.89
N SER A 156 -9.26 -7.67 -27.70
CA SER A 156 -10.11 -7.71 -28.90
C SER A 156 -9.37 -8.08 -30.19
N GLN A 157 -8.04 -8.22 -30.16
CA GLN A 157 -7.26 -8.62 -31.33
C GLN A 157 -7.46 -10.11 -31.64
N PRO A 158 -7.57 -10.50 -32.91
CA PRO A 158 -7.60 -11.90 -33.28
C PRO A 158 -6.27 -12.58 -32.94
N ALA A 159 -6.33 -13.87 -32.63
CA ALA A 159 -5.16 -14.71 -32.34
C ALA A 159 -4.26 -14.89 -33.58
#